data_20a44cacb8d26456eb4a156915032000
#
_entry.id   20a44cacb8d26456eb4a156915032000
#
_cell.length_a   1.000
_cell.length_b   1.000
_cell.length_c   1.000
_cell.angle_alpha   90.00
_cell.angle_beta   90.00
_cell.angle_gamma   90.00
#
_symmetry.space_group_name_H-M   'P 1'
#
loop_
_entity.id
_entity.type
_entity.pdbx_description
1 polymer ?
#
loop_
_entity_poly.entity_id
_entity_poly.type
_entity_poly.pdbx_seq_one_letter_code
_entity_poly.pdbx_strand_id
1 'polypeptide(L)'
;MKNSLDMLLPEDYSTLCRAVLLGEKTALDSSVKDDFSLTGTSFLIVVSGMHLVIITSFVLLLVRKLTKNRFIITGFTTFTVIAFMAVTGFAHSVVRAGIMMIIVSFASSNLRIADSLNNLGFAAIVLTFFNPYAVADIGMLLSFSATTGIILWSRPIERSVLRFFHYKNKRKDGFVGTVVYYIKRLFKICVNMLSVSVSAFLWILPITAVAFNRISPTVILVSLLCEPFVSALLVCSLLCSVLFICPFISSFAYPFGLVSGLCSKAILWLVSTFSQLPFSTIKTHSLYWFVWIGVSVLLAIGGLFVINRKFYVKISVPISISVLVIGASLNVLLTADNGEMKIYNVGNGVFATVNCPDSCSVISCGGNRASADDVTADISERYSDIEYMIIPNQNNKYSSLERFAVTKFDLNNILVYDNDIEKQNLLNAFDGNSRQTFGGNNHFTLNLSDTVTDEVICVDNTMFQFIKGKNMTVLFVPTDADLSNLPEKYRNPDCLLIDTVPENFDLISCNTVIFSGLEKQFKKNYDSIKEISPTVISTSERNITVNLNGG
;
A
#
# COMPACT_ATOMS: atom_id res chain seq x y z
N MET A 1 23.57 -8.29 18.91
CA MET A 1 23.02 -7.20 18.12
C MET A 1 21.60 -6.81 18.57
N LYS A 2 20.59 -7.71 18.61
CA LYS A 2 19.25 -7.37 19.11
C LYS A 2 19.31 -6.80 20.53
N ASN A 3 19.79 -7.57 21.48
CA ASN A 3 19.86 -7.19 22.90
C ASN A 3 20.63 -5.89 23.14
N SER A 4 21.62 -5.56 22.31
CA SER A 4 22.39 -4.32 22.45
C SER A 4 21.59 -3.08 22.05
N LEU A 5 20.74 -3.18 21.03
CA LEU A 5 19.87 -2.08 20.62
C LEU A 5 18.69 -1.89 21.58
N ASP A 6 18.10 -2.99 22.04
CA ASP A 6 16.96 -2.96 22.98
C ASP A 6 17.34 -2.44 24.38
N MET A 7 18.60 -2.63 24.81
CA MET A 7 19.09 -2.07 26.08
C MET A 7 19.41 -0.57 26.03
N LEU A 8 19.71 -0.04 24.87
CA LEU A 8 20.20 1.33 24.70
C LEU A 8 19.16 2.31 24.13
N LEU A 9 18.09 1.79 23.51
CA LEU A 9 17.09 2.60 22.82
C LEU A 9 15.69 2.28 23.35
N PRO A 10 14.77 3.28 23.35
CA PRO A 10 13.34 3.03 23.51
C PRO A 10 12.84 2.02 22.47
N GLU A 11 11.78 1.28 22.81
CA GLU A 11 11.26 0.15 22.02
C GLU A 11 10.94 0.54 20.56
N ASP A 12 10.26 1.66 20.34
CA ASP A 12 9.92 2.17 18.99
C ASP A 12 11.16 2.41 18.12
N TYR A 13 12.23 2.97 18.70
CA TYR A 13 13.45 3.29 17.98
C TYR A 13 14.32 2.06 17.77
N SER A 14 14.35 1.15 18.75
CA SER A 14 15.09 -0.11 18.65
C SER A 14 14.48 -1.02 17.59
N THR A 15 13.14 -1.06 17.48
CA THR A 15 12.43 -1.85 16.45
C THR A 15 12.72 -1.33 15.04
N LEU A 16 12.76 -0.01 14.83
CA LEU A 16 13.15 0.55 13.54
C LEU A 16 14.62 0.24 13.21
N CYS A 17 15.53 0.37 14.17
CA CYS A 17 16.94 0.01 13.97
C CYS A 17 17.11 -1.47 13.59
N ARG A 18 16.36 -2.37 14.22
CA ARG A 18 16.36 -3.82 13.90
C ARG A 18 15.77 -4.09 12.52
N ALA A 19 14.67 -3.44 12.16
CA ALA A 19 14.09 -3.58 10.84
C ALA A 19 15.06 -3.16 9.73
N VAL A 20 15.72 -2.01 9.89
CA VAL A 20 16.66 -1.45 8.91
C VAL A 20 17.98 -2.25 8.86
N LEU A 21 18.54 -2.67 10.00
CA LEU A 21 19.83 -3.34 10.05
C LEU A 21 19.75 -4.86 9.77
N LEU A 22 18.73 -5.54 10.34
CA LEU A 22 18.60 -6.99 10.32
C LEU A 22 17.45 -7.49 9.43
N GLY A 23 16.57 -6.60 8.95
CA GLY A 23 15.40 -6.96 8.16
C GLY A 23 14.21 -7.48 8.98
N GLU A 24 14.21 -7.29 10.29
CA GLU A 24 13.19 -7.80 11.21
C GLU A 24 11.98 -6.86 11.28
N LYS A 25 11.02 -7.07 10.39
CA LYS A 25 9.82 -6.22 10.25
C LYS A 25 8.66 -6.59 11.19
N THR A 26 8.68 -7.79 11.75
CA THR A 26 7.56 -8.32 12.55
C THR A 26 7.31 -7.52 13.82
N ALA A 27 8.36 -6.92 14.38
CA ALA A 27 8.30 -6.14 15.60
C ALA A 27 7.82 -4.68 15.41
N LEU A 28 7.70 -4.19 14.17
CA LEU A 28 7.18 -2.84 13.91
C LEU A 28 5.66 -2.83 14.05
N ASP A 29 5.13 -1.76 14.64
CA ASP A 29 3.70 -1.53 14.74
C ASP A 29 3.03 -1.43 13.37
N SER A 30 1.76 -1.84 13.29
CA SER A 30 0.98 -1.76 12.05
C SER A 30 0.84 -0.32 11.55
N SER A 31 0.57 0.64 12.44
CA SER A 31 0.48 2.07 12.09
C SER A 31 1.76 2.60 11.45
N VAL A 32 2.93 2.24 11.98
CA VAL A 32 4.23 2.63 11.40
C VAL A 32 4.41 2.01 10.01
N LYS A 33 4.05 0.73 9.83
CA LYS A 33 4.12 0.07 8.51
C LYS A 33 3.21 0.75 7.50
N ASP A 34 2.01 1.15 7.93
CA ASP A 34 1.04 1.85 7.08
C ASP A 34 1.57 3.23 6.67
N ASP A 35 2.15 4.01 7.57
CA ASP A 35 2.80 5.28 7.26
C ASP A 35 3.91 5.14 6.20
N PHE A 36 4.80 4.14 6.35
CA PHE A 36 5.82 3.83 5.33
C PHE A 36 5.20 3.39 4.00
N SER A 37 4.08 2.70 4.02
CA SER A 37 3.36 2.26 2.83
C SER A 37 2.68 3.42 2.12
N LEU A 38 2.00 4.31 2.85
CA LEU A 38 1.35 5.51 2.32
C LEU A 38 2.33 6.47 1.68
N THR A 39 3.50 6.67 2.30
CA THR A 39 4.56 7.50 1.73
C THR A 39 5.36 6.81 0.61
N GLY A 40 5.11 5.52 0.34
CA GLY A 40 5.85 4.72 -0.65
C GLY A 40 7.29 4.41 -0.25
N THR A 41 7.65 4.63 1.02
CA THR A 41 9.02 4.47 1.53
C THR A 41 9.26 3.13 2.24
N SER A 42 8.38 2.15 2.07
CA SER A 42 8.52 0.80 2.65
C SER A 42 9.86 0.13 2.33
N PHE A 43 10.52 0.52 1.23
CA PHE A 43 11.84 0.01 0.88
C PHE A 43 12.95 0.44 1.84
N LEU A 44 12.75 1.50 2.66
CA LEU A 44 13.72 1.96 3.66
C LEU A 44 13.80 1.00 4.85
N ILE A 45 12.70 0.34 5.20
CA ILE A 45 12.64 -0.67 6.28
C ILE A 45 12.90 -2.09 5.76
N VAL A 46 13.12 -2.26 4.46
CA VAL A 46 13.52 -3.53 3.84
C VAL A 46 15.01 -3.50 3.59
N VAL A 47 15.72 -4.54 3.99
CA VAL A 47 17.14 -4.62 3.66
C VAL A 47 17.33 -4.60 2.15
N SER A 48 18.08 -3.62 1.68
CA SER A 48 18.24 -3.33 0.26
C SER A 48 19.70 -3.29 -0.17
N GLY A 49 19.91 -3.24 -1.48
CA GLY A 49 21.25 -3.03 -2.03
C GLY A 49 21.93 -1.74 -1.56
N MET A 50 21.15 -0.69 -1.21
CA MET A 50 21.70 0.55 -0.64
C MET A 50 22.35 0.28 0.72
N HIS A 51 21.73 -0.50 1.58
CA HIS A 51 22.29 -0.89 2.88
C HIS A 51 23.64 -1.59 2.72
N LEU A 52 23.73 -2.54 1.78
CA LEU A 52 24.98 -3.22 1.45
C LEU A 52 26.06 -2.23 0.99
N VAL A 53 25.71 -1.29 0.10
CA VAL A 53 26.66 -0.27 -0.41
C VAL A 53 27.18 0.61 0.72
N ILE A 54 26.31 1.07 1.63
CA ILE A 54 26.69 1.91 2.77
C ILE A 54 27.67 1.17 3.69
N ILE A 55 27.30 -0.04 4.12
CA ILE A 55 28.12 -0.85 5.02
C ILE A 55 29.46 -1.19 4.38
N THR A 56 29.46 -1.63 3.12
CA THR A 56 30.69 -1.97 2.41
C THR A 56 31.58 -0.75 2.19
N SER A 57 30.98 0.40 1.86
CA SER A 57 31.73 1.66 1.71
C SER A 57 32.38 2.09 3.02
N PHE A 58 31.67 1.94 4.13
CA PHE A 58 32.22 2.22 5.46
C PHE A 58 33.41 1.30 5.79
N VAL A 59 33.28 -0.03 5.59
CA VAL A 59 34.36 -0.99 5.77
C VAL A 59 35.54 -0.66 4.85
N LEU A 60 35.28 -0.32 3.59
CA LEU A 60 36.32 0.10 2.64
C LEU A 60 37.11 1.33 3.10
N LEU A 61 36.42 2.32 3.68
CA LEU A 61 37.13 3.51 4.24
C LEU A 61 38.10 3.12 5.31
N LEU A 62 37.77 2.16 6.18
CA LEU A 62 38.63 1.66 7.22
C LEU A 62 39.83 0.86 6.64
N VAL A 63 39.53 -0.08 5.73
CA VAL A 63 40.54 -0.96 5.12
C VAL A 63 41.54 -0.14 4.29
N ARG A 64 41.10 0.89 3.57
CA ARG A 64 41.98 1.78 2.78
C ARG A 64 42.93 2.63 3.64
N LYS A 65 42.64 2.84 4.92
CA LYS A 65 43.57 3.47 5.87
C LYS A 65 44.67 2.51 6.32
N LEU A 66 44.36 1.20 6.33
CA LEU A 66 45.29 0.16 6.78
C LEU A 66 46.21 -0.36 5.66
N THR A 67 45.65 -0.45 4.42
CA THR A 67 46.40 -0.98 3.28
C THR A 67 46.06 -0.26 1.98
N LYS A 68 47.10 -0.16 1.11
CA LYS A 68 46.93 0.34 -0.26
C LYS A 68 46.89 -0.78 -1.31
N ASN A 69 47.04 -2.04 -0.86
CA ASN A 69 47.02 -3.19 -1.76
C ASN A 69 45.61 -3.46 -2.24
N ARG A 70 45.36 -3.29 -3.55
CA ARG A 70 44.06 -3.45 -4.19
C ARG A 70 43.47 -4.87 -4.09
N PHE A 71 44.32 -5.89 -4.08
CA PHE A 71 43.86 -7.27 -3.94
C PHE A 71 43.36 -7.55 -2.51
N ILE A 72 44.03 -7.02 -1.49
CA ILE A 72 43.58 -7.11 -0.10
C ILE A 72 42.24 -6.34 0.06
N ILE A 73 42.15 -5.13 -0.51
CA ILE A 73 40.92 -4.34 -0.49
C ILE A 73 39.78 -5.11 -1.15
N THR A 74 40.02 -5.74 -2.31
CA THR A 74 38.98 -6.56 -3.01
C THR A 74 38.59 -7.79 -2.18
N GLY A 75 39.53 -8.47 -1.54
CA GLY A 75 39.26 -9.59 -0.65
C GLY A 75 38.37 -9.21 0.53
N PHE A 76 38.68 -8.10 1.21
CA PHE A 76 37.84 -7.58 2.31
C PHE A 76 36.45 -7.15 1.83
N THR A 77 36.36 -6.50 0.65
CA THR A 77 35.10 -6.12 0.06
C THR A 77 34.23 -7.34 -0.22
N THR A 78 34.79 -8.35 -0.88
CA THR A 78 34.09 -9.59 -1.20
C THR A 78 33.63 -10.32 0.06
N PHE A 79 34.49 -10.41 1.07
CA PHE A 79 34.15 -11.01 2.37
C PHE A 79 32.97 -10.26 3.03
N THR A 80 33.03 -8.92 3.10
CA THR A 80 31.98 -8.10 3.70
C THR A 80 30.65 -8.27 2.97
N VAL A 81 30.68 -8.30 1.63
CA VAL A 81 29.49 -8.50 0.81
C VAL A 81 28.86 -9.86 1.07
N ILE A 82 29.66 -10.94 1.05
CA ILE A 82 29.16 -12.31 1.29
C ILE A 82 28.63 -12.44 2.73
N ALA A 83 29.35 -11.91 3.71
CA ALA A 83 28.91 -11.92 5.11
C ALA A 83 27.57 -11.20 5.29
N PHE A 84 27.41 -10.04 4.66
CA PHE A 84 26.14 -9.30 4.73
C PHE A 84 24.99 -10.02 4.00
N MET A 85 25.25 -10.62 2.84
CA MET A 85 24.26 -11.46 2.12
C MET A 85 23.80 -12.62 3.01
N ALA A 86 24.70 -13.28 3.72
CA ALA A 86 24.38 -14.38 4.64
C ALA A 86 23.53 -13.90 5.84
N VAL A 87 23.88 -12.76 6.45
CA VAL A 87 23.13 -12.17 7.57
C VAL A 87 21.70 -11.79 7.16
N THR A 88 21.50 -11.35 5.92
CA THR A 88 20.20 -10.93 5.38
C THR A 88 19.40 -12.06 4.73
N GLY A 89 19.84 -13.31 4.86
CA GLY A 89 19.13 -14.47 4.31
C GLY A 89 19.10 -14.51 2.78
N PHE A 90 20.11 -13.95 2.11
CA PHE A 90 20.22 -13.92 0.65
C PHE A 90 19.03 -13.28 -0.06
N ALA A 91 18.45 -12.21 0.50
CA ALA A 91 17.37 -11.46 -0.15
C ALA A 91 17.77 -11.03 -1.57
N HIS A 92 16.89 -11.20 -2.56
CA HIS A 92 17.18 -11.00 -4.00
C HIS A 92 17.80 -9.62 -4.32
N SER A 93 17.31 -8.55 -3.67
CA SER A 93 17.85 -7.19 -3.86
C SER A 93 19.29 -7.04 -3.35
N VAL A 94 19.62 -7.71 -2.24
CA VAL A 94 20.98 -7.71 -1.64
C VAL A 94 21.93 -8.55 -2.46
N VAL A 95 21.49 -9.75 -2.89
CA VAL A 95 22.30 -10.65 -3.73
C VAL A 95 22.66 -9.99 -5.05
N ARG A 96 21.69 -9.33 -5.72
CA ARG A 96 21.96 -8.56 -6.94
C ARG A 96 23.03 -7.49 -6.71
N ALA A 97 22.85 -6.65 -5.69
CA ALA A 97 23.80 -5.58 -5.39
C ALA A 97 25.18 -6.15 -5.01
N GLY A 98 25.19 -7.28 -4.30
CA GLY A 98 26.41 -8.00 -3.92
C GLY A 98 27.19 -8.51 -5.12
N ILE A 99 26.53 -9.18 -6.07
CA ILE A 99 27.16 -9.65 -7.32
C ILE A 99 27.75 -8.45 -8.09
N MET A 100 26.97 -7.39 -8.28
CA MET A 100 27.44 -6.19 -8.98
C MET A 100 28.65 -5.55 -8.29
N MET A 101 28.64 -5.49 -6.96
CA MET A 101 29.72 -4.89 -6.18
C MET A 101 31.00 -5.74 -6.22
N ILE A 102 30.88 -7.05 -6.17
CA ILE A 102 32.02 -7.98 -6.30
C ILE A 102 32.66 -7.79 -7.68
N ILE A 103 31.87 -7.77 -8.76
CA ILE A 103 32.38 -7.57 -10.13
C ILE A 103 33.11 -6.23 -10.26
N VAL A 104 32.51 -5.12 -9.73
CA VAL A 104 33.14 -3.79 -9.75
C VAL A 104 34.45 -3.80 -8.98
N SER A 105 34.51 -4.49 -7.84
CA SER A 105 35.72 -4.59 -7.01
C SER A 105 36.82 -5.38 -7.73
N PHE A 106 36.50 -6.50 -8.37
CA PHE A 106 37.43 -7.28 -9.20
C PHE A 106 37.90 -6.50 -10.43
N ALA A 107 37.01 -5.81 -11.13
CA ALA A 107 37.37 -4.96 -12.26
C ALA A 107 38.36 -3.86 -11.81
N SER A 108 38.09 -3.22 -10.68
CA SER A 108 38.93 -2.18 -10.11
C SER A 108 40.33 -2.68 -9.74
N SER A 109 40.43 -3.90 -9.18
CA SER A 109 41.75 -4.50 -8.83
C SER A 109 42.59 -4.80 -10.08
N ASN A 110 41.95 -5.07 -11.20
CA ASN A 110 42.60 -5.32 -12.49
C ASN A 110 42.68 -4.05 -13.38
N LEU A 111 42.46 -2.88 -12.83
CA LEU A 111 42.45 -1.58 -13.54
C LEU A 111 41.48 -1.54 -14.74
N ARG A 112 40.38 -2.26 -14.67
CA ARG A 112 39.30 -2.27 -15.67
C ARG A 112 38.08 -1.50 -15.18
N ILE A 113 37.34 -0.91 -16.10
CA ILE A 113 36.06 -0.24 -15.81
C ILE A 113 34.96 -1.26 -16.05
N ALA A 114 34.13 -1.49 -15.04
CA ALA A 114 32.93 -2.33 -15.18
C ALA A 114 31.81 -1.50 -15.83
N ASP A 115 31.20 -2.02 -16.89
CA ASP A 115 29.99 -1.45 -17.45
C ASP A 115 28.78 -1.81 -16.57
N SER A 116 27.99 -0.80 -16.22
CA SER A 116 26.91 -0.97 -15.25
C SER A 116 25.74 -1.80 -15.78
N LEU A 117 25.43 -1.68 -17.11
CA LEU A 117 24.34 -2.47 -17.71
C LEU A 117 24.75 -3.93 -17.89
N ASN A 118 25.97 -4.19 -18.37
CA ASN A 118 26.49 -5.55 -18.49
C ASN A 118 26.58 -6.23 -17.12
N ASN A 119 26.97 -5.48 -16.08
CA ASN A 119 27.03 -5.97 -14.72
C ASN A 119 25.64 -6.31 -14.17
N LEU A 120 24.63 -5.46 -14.44
CA LEU A 120 23.24 -5.72 -14.09
C LEU A 120 22.70 -6.97 -14.82
N GLY A 121 22.96 -7.08 -16.12
CA GLY A 121 22.56 -8.24 -16.92
C GLY A 121 23.19 -9.54 -16.42
N PHE A 122 24.48 -9.51 -16.07
CA PHE A 122 25.14 -10.68 -15.47
C PHE A 122 24.52 -11.08 -14.12
N ALA A 123 24.19 -10.10 -13.26
CA ALA A 123 23.50 -10.38 -12.01
C ALA A 123 22.11 -11.00 -12.23
N ALA A 124 21.38 -10.57 -13.27
CA ALA A 124 20.11 -11.18 -13.66
C ALA A 124 20.28 -12.65 -14.05
N ILE A 125 21.25 -12.95 -14.92
CA ILE A 125 21.53 -14.34 -15.36
C ILE A 125 21.87 -15.22 -14.15
N VAL A 126 22.73 -14.77 -13.27
CA VAL A 126 23.12 -15.55 -12.07
C VAL A 126 21.90 -15.83 -11.19
N LEU A 127 21.09 -14.80 -10.89
CA LEU A 127 19.91 -14.96 -10.02
C LEU A 127 18.87 -15.92 -10.64
N THR A 128 18.58 -15.77 -11.94
CA THR A 128 17.60 -16.62 -12.63
C THR A 128 18.11 -18.04 -12.84
N PHE A 129 19.42 -18.25 -12.95
CA PHE A 129 20.02 -19.58 -13.03
C PHE A 129 19.82 -20.38 -11.73
N PHE A 130 20.00 -19.74 -10.57
CA PHE A 130 19.79 -20.39 -9.27
C PHE A 130 18.31 -20.50 -8.87
N ASN A 131 17.49 -19.53 -9.27
CA ASN A 131 16.05 -19.53 -9.01
C ASN A 131 15.27 -18.97 -10.20
N PRO A 132 14.76 -19.82 -11.10
CA PRO A 132 13.97 -19.37 -12.25
C PRO A 132 12.71 -18.58 -11.88
N TYR A 133 12.11 -18.87 -10.73
CA TYR A 133 10.92 -18.16 -10.24
C TYR A 133 11.22 -16.73 -9.73
N ALA A 134 12.49 -16.38 -9.57
CA ALA A 134 12.88 -15.02 -9.16
C ALA A 134 12.37 -13.95 -10.13
N VAL A 135 12.18 -14.29 -11.42
CA VAL A 135 11.63 -13.34 -12.43
C VAL A 135 10.20 -12.89 -12.07
N ALA A 136 9.42 -13.74 -11.41
CA ALA A 136 8.06 -13.41 -10.96
C ALA A 136 8.02 -12.69 -9.59
N ASP A 137 9.15 -12.59 -8.89
CA ASP A 137 9.24 -11.87 -7.62
C ASP A 137 9.16 -10.36 -7.85
N ILE A 138 8.13 -9.73 -7.27
CA ILE A 138 7.91 -8.28 -7.34
C ILE A 138 9.13 -7.52 -6.80
N GLY A 139 9.77 -8.00 -5.73
CA GLY A 139 10.97 -7.39 -5.15
C GLY A 139 12.15 -7.39 -6.14
N MET A 140 12.33 -8.47 -6.89
CA MET A 140 13.31 -8.53 -7.97
C MET A 140 12.97 -7.54 -9.09
N LEU A 141 11.73 -7.54 -9.58
CA LEU A 141 11.28 -6.65 -10.65
C LEU A 141 11.49 -5.18 -10.29
N LEU A 142 11.06 -4.75 -9.09
CA LEU A 142 11.26 -3.39 -8.59
C LEU A 142 12.75 -3.02 -8.52
N SER A 143 13.56 -3.93 -8.00
CA SER A 143 14.99 -3.70 -7.80
C SER A 143 15.75 -3.57 -9.12
N PHE A 144 15.49 -4.42 -10.12
CA PHE A 144 16.10 -4.35 -11.45
C PHE A 144 15.61 -3.15 -12.24
N SER A 145 14.30 -2.87 -12.19
CA SER A 145 13.70 -1.70 -12.84
C SER A 145 14.29 -0.40 -12.30
N ALA A 146 14.31 -0.21 -10.97
CA ALA A 146 14.92 0.97 -10.35
C ALA A 146 16.39 1.16 -10.78
N THR A 147 17.19 0.08 -10.75
CA THR A 147 18.61 0.16 -11.11
C THR A 147 18.80 0.51 -12.59
N THR A 148 18.00 -0.07 -13.47
CA THR A 148 18.00 0.26 -14.90
C THR A 148 17.67 1.73 -15.11
N GLY A 149 16.62 2.23 -14.45
CA GLY A 149 16.22 3.63 -14.48
C GLY A 149 17.35 4.57 -14.04
N ILE A 150 18.01 4.26 -12.93
CA ILE A 150 19.13 5.03 -12.41
C ILE A 150 20.30 5.06 -13.42
N ILE A 151 20.68 3.91 -13.98
CA ILE A 151 21.79 3.81 -14.93
C ILE A 151 21.51 4.63 -16.19
N LEU A 152 20.30 4.55 -16.72
CA LEU A 152 19.93 5.18 -18.00
C LEU A 152 19.59 6.66 -17.85
N TRP A 153 18.86 7.06 -16.81
CA TRP A 153 18.20 8.37 -16.75
C TRP A 153 18.77 9.35 -15.71
N SER A 154 19.46 8.90 -14.67
CA SER A 154 19.93 9.80 -13.61
C SER A 154 20.86 10.90 -14.13
N ARG A 155 21.86 10.54 -14.94
CA ARG A 155 22.81 11.52 -15.54
C ARG A 155 22.17 12.48 -16.55
N PRO A 156 21.31 12.05 -17.49
CA PRO A 156 20.54 12.95 -18.35
C PRO A 156 19.68 13.95 -17.57
N ILE A 157 18.97 13.51 -16.54
CA ILE A 157 18.13 14.36 -15.69
C ILE A 157 18.98 15.37 -14.93
N GLU A 158 20.04 14.94 -14.23
CA GLU A 158 20.98 15.82 -13.53
C GLU A 158 21.51 16.92 -14.45
N ARG A 159 21.99 16.54 -15.63
CA ARG A 159 22.53 17.50 -16.62
C ARG A 159 21.47 18.49 -17.12
N SER A 160 20.23 18.05 -17.29
CA SER A 160 19.12 18.90 -17.72
C SER A 160 18.75 19.93 -16.67
N VAL A 161 18.63 19.49 -15.41
CA VAL A 161 18.34 20.38 -14.27
C VAL A 161 19.48 21.39 -14.06
N LEU A 162 20.74 20.94 -14.04
CA LEU A 162 21.89 21.85 -13.87
C LEU A 162 22.01 22.86 -15.01
N ARG A 163 21.65 22.50 -16.26
CA ARG A 163 21.59 23.44 -17.39
C ARG A 163 20.47 24.45 -17.21
N PHE A 164 19.29 24.02 -16.78
CA PHE A 164 18.16 24.91 -16.53
C PHE A 164 18.51 26.00 -15.52
N PHE A 165 19.17 25.64 -14.43
CA PHE A 165 19.63 26.58 -13.41
C PHE A 165 20.94 27.29 -13.73
N HIS A 166 21.46 27.20 -14.96
CA HIS A 166 22.71 27.83 -15.43
C HIS A 166 23.87 27.59 -14.44
N TYR A 167 23.98 26.37 -13.90
CA TYR A 167 24.96 26.03 -12.89
C TYR A 167 26.39 26.18 -13.42
N LYS A 168 27.17 27.14 -12.85
CA LYS A 168 28.60 27.32 -13.09
C LYS A 168 29.38 27.19 -11.80
N ASN A 169 30.22 26.16 -11.73
CA ASN A 169 31.03 25.88 -10.53
C ASN A 169 32.38 26.62 -10.66
N LYS A 170 32.36 27.94 -10.48
CA LYS A 170 33.59 28.73 -10.40
C LYS A 170 33.74 29.25 -8.97
N ARG A 171 34.92 28.98 -8.37
CA ARG A 171 35.28 29.58 -7.08
C ARG A 171 35.68 31.04 -7.35
N LYS A 172 35.06 31.96 -6.62
CA LYS A 172 35.50 33.36 -6.59
C LYS A 172 36.29 33.56 -5.29
N ASP A 173 37.31 34.37 -5.33
CA ASP A 173 38.13 34.69 -4.17
C ASP A 173 37.32 35.49 -3.12
N GLY A 174 37.65 35.31 -1.85
CA GLY A 174 37.01 35.96 -0.72
C GLY A 174 36.00 35.08 0.06
N PHE A 175 35.65 35.54 1.24
CA PHE A 175 34.74 34.80 2.17
C PHE A 175 33.38 34.49 1.52
N VAL A 176 32.74 35.50 0.90
CA VAL A 176 31.45 35.35 0.22
C VAL A 176 31.57 34.38 -0.96
N GLY A 177 32.67 34.44 -1.72
CA GLY A 177 32.89 33.51 -2.81
C GLY A 177 33.03 32.05 -2.36
N THR A 178 33.64 31.83 -1.18
CA THR A 178 33.76 30.52 -0.56
C THR A 178 32.40 29.98 -0.08
N VAL A 179 31.59 30.79 0.59
CA VAL A 179 30.23 30.40 1.02
C VAL A 179 29.35 30.06 -0.18
N VAL A 180 29.33 30.87 -1.22
CA VAL A 180 28.58 30.61 -2.46
C VAL A 180 29.04 29.33 -3.15
N TYR A 181 30.34 29.01 -3.11
CA TYR A 181 30.87 27.77 -3.67
C TYR A 181 30.31 26.54 -2.90
N TYR A 182 30.29 26.58 -1.56
CA TYR A 182 29.75 25.47 -0.76
C TYR A 182 28.24 25.31 -0.96
N ILE A 183 27.47 26.41 -1.01
CA ILE A 183 26.04 26.37 -1.31
C ILE A 183 25.77 25.74 -2.70
N LYS A 184 26.54 26.14 -3.71
CA LYS A 184 26.44 25.54 -5.05
C LYS A 184 26.80 24.06 -5.04
N ARG A 185 27.82 23.67 -4.28
CA ARG A 185 28.21 22.27 -4.14
C ARG A 185 27.09 21.46 -3.48
N LEU A 186 26.48 21.98 -2.41
CA LEU A 186 25.33 21.36 -1.75
C LEU A 186 24.15 21.24 -2.71
N PHE A 187 23.81 22.30 -3.44
CA PHE A 187 22.78 22.28 -4.47
C PHE A 187 23.02 21.19 -5.53
N LYS A 188 24.26 21.02 -6.00
CA LYS A 188 24.60 19.94 -6.93
C LYS A 188 24.39 18.56 -6.34
N ILE A 189 24.72 18.36 -5.05
CA ILE A 189 24.47 17.09 -4.36
C ILE A 189 22.96 16.81 -4.28
N CYS A 190 22.15 17.79 -3.89
CA CYS A 190 20.69 17.66 -3.85
C CYS A 190 20.10 17.34 -5.24
N VAL A 191 20.56 18.02 -6.30
CA VAL A 191 20.13 17.74 -7.68
C VAL A 191 20.49 16.32 -8.10
N ASN A 192 21.68 15.84 -7.74
CA ASN A 192 22.09 14.47 -8.05
C ASN A 192 21.19 13.44 -7.32
N MET A 193 20.97 13.60 -6.01
CA MET A 193 20.08 12.72 -5.23
C MET A 193 18.66 12.73 -5.79
N LEU A 194 18.11 13.92 -6.07
CA LEU A 194 16.80 14.07 -6.69
C LEU A 194 16.72 13.38 -8.05
N SER A 195 17.75 13.52 -8.89
CA SER A 195 17.80 12.88 -10.21
C SER A 195 17.81 11.34 -10.11
N VAL A 196 18.49 10.79 -9.11
CA VAL A 196 18.50 9.34 -8.81
C VAL A 196 17.11 8.88 -8.38
N SER A 197 16.50 9.57 -7.40
CA SER A 197 15.17 9.22 -6.90
C SER A 197 14.09 9.31 -7.98
N VAL A 198 14.07 10.39 -8.77
CA VAL A 198 13.14 10.55 -9.88
C VAL A 198 13.33 9.46 -10.95
N SER A 199 14.59 9.14 -11.30
CA SER A 199 14.88 8.08 -12.29
C SER A 199 14.40 6.71 -11.81
N ALA A 200 14.65 6.36 -10.56
CA ALA A 200 14.17 5.12 -9.95
C ALA A 200 12.63 5.09 -9.95
N PHE A 201 11.99 6.15 -9.44
CA PHE A 201 10.55 6.25 -9.33
C PHE A 201 9.84 6.05 -10.68
N LEU A 202 10.28 6.75 -11.74
CA LEU A 202 9.67 6.65 -13.06
C LEU A 202 9.73 5.22 -13.64
N TRP A 203 10.79 4.48 -13.33
CA TRP A 203 10.96 3.11 -13.82
C TRP A 203 10.21 2.06 -12.97
N ILE A 204 10.04 2.29 -11.68
CA ILE A 204 9.24 1.40 -10.83
C ILE A 204 7.74 1.68 -10.88
N LEU A 205 7.34 2.88 -11.33
CA LEU A 205 5.95 3.33 -11.36
C LEU A 205 4.99 2.35 -12.05
N PRO A 206 5.28 1.77 -13.23
CA PRO A 206 4.39 0.79 -13.85
C PRO A 206 4.18 -0.46 -12.97
N ILE A 207 5.26 -0.92 -12.35
CA ILE A 207 5.23 -2.14 -11.52
C ILE A 207 4.44 -1.87 -10.23
N THR A 208 4.68 -0.72 -9.58
CA THR A 208 3.96 -0.36 -8.34
C THR A 208 2.48 -0.13 -8.59
N ALA A 209 2.12 0.52 -9.71
CA ALA A 209 0.73 0.73 -10.08
C ALA A 209 -0.04 -0.58 -10.28
N VAL A 210 0.61 -1.59 -10.89
CA VAL A 210 0.00 -2.90 -11.17
C VAL A 210 0.01 -3.79 -9.93
N ALA A 211 1.13 -3.85 -9.19
CA ALA A 211 1.31 -4.80 -8.10
C ALA A 211 0.67 -4.35 -6.78
N PHE A 212 0.55 -3.04 -6.55
CA PHE A 212 0.05 -2.47 -5.30
C PHE A 212 -1.20 -1.61 -5.47
N ASN A 213 -1.71 -1.42 -6.70
CA ASN A 213 -2.86 -0.57 -7.02
C ASN A 213 -2.76 0.86 -6.48
N ARG A 214 -1.53 1.33 -6.21
CA ARG A 214 -1.25 2.67 -5.67
C ARG A 214 0.11 3.20 -6.11
N ILE A 215 0.19 4.51 -6.20
CA ILE A 215 1.41 5.27 -6.47
C ILE A 215 1.54 6.34 -5.39
N SER A 216 2.72 6.46 -4.80
CA SER A 216 3.00 7.50 -3.78
C SER A 216 4.00 8.53 -4.34
N PRO A 217 3.53 9.68 -4.87
CA PRO A 217 4.41 10.71 -5.40
C PRO A 217 5.34 11.32 -4.34
N THR A 218 4.90 11.30 -3.08
CA THR A 218 5.66 11.79 -1.92
C THR A 218 6.96 11.03 -1.70
N VAL A 219 7.08 9.80 -2.23
CA VAL A 219 8.30 8.96 -2.09
C VAL A 219 9.56 9.69 -2.55
N ILE A 220 9.49 10.52 -3.60
CA ILE A 220 10.65 11.26 -4.13
C ILE A 220 11.20 12.23 -3.07
N LEU A 221 10.30 12.96 -2.40
CA LEU A 221 10.70 13.95 -1.40
C LEU A 221 11.07 13.30 -0.07
N VAL A 222 10.25 12.33 0.38
CA VAL A 222 10.49 11.63 1.64
C VAL A 222 11.79 10.82 1.59
N SER A 223 12.07 10.11 0.50
CA SER A 223 13.34 9.39 0.33
C SER A 223 14.54 10.33 0.37
N LEU A 224 14.46 11.48 -0.33
CA LEU A 224 15.52 12.48 -0.33
C LEU A 224 15.85 12.98 1.09
N LEU A 225 14.81 13.20 1.91
CA LEU A 225 14.96 13.68 3.28
C LEU A 225 15.41 12.55 4.24
N CYS A 226 14.90 11.33 4.07
CA CYS A 226 15.20 10.20 4.96
C CYS A 226 16.55 9.52 4.68
N GLU A 227 17.04 9.49 3.42
CA GLU A 227 18.29 8.80 3.06
C GLU A 227 19.50 9.16 3.92
N PRO A 228 19.81 10.44 4.24
CA PRO A 228 20.94 10.76 5.10
C PRO A 228 20.77 10.22 6.52
N PHE A 229 19.55 10.24 7.06
CA PHE A 229 19.26 9.68 8.39
C PHE A 229 19.36 8.16 8.40
N VAL A 230 18.84 7.48 7.38
CA VAL A 230 18.95 6.02 7.22
C VAL A 230 20.41 5.60 7.08
N SER A 231 21.21 6.35 6.33
CA SER A 231 22.65 6.08 6.19
C SER A 231 23.41 6.22 7.53
N ALA A 232 23.11 7.27 8.29
CA ALA A 232 23.69 7.48 9.61
C ALA A 232 23.22 6.42 10.61
N LEU A 233 21.92 6.10 10.61
CA LEU A 233 21.32 5.06 11.44
C LEU A 233 22.01 3.70 11.21
N LEU A 234 22.19 3.29 9.95
CA LEU A 234 22.84 2.02 9.60
C LEU A 234 24.25 1.93 10.14
N VAL A 235 25.07 2.96 9.91
CA VAL A 235 26.46 2.97 10.36
C VAL A 235 26.54 3.02 11.89
N CYS A 236 25.76 3.88 12.51
CA CYS A 236 25.78 4.04 13.97
C CYS A 236 25.21 2.81 14.69
N SER A 237 24.12 2.20 14.22
CA SER A 237 23.56 1.00 14.82
C SER A 237 24.48 -0.22 14.63
N LEU A 238 25.19 -0.32 13.49
CA LEU A 238 26.22 -1.35 13.29
C LEU A 238 27.38 -1.17 14.28
N LEU A 239 27.94 0.05 14.37
CA LEU A 239 29.03 0.36 15.32
C LEU A 239 28.60 0.13 16.77
N CYS A 240 27.42 0.60 17.14
CA CYS A 240 26.84 0.38 18.45
C CYS A 240 26.78 -1.11 18.78
N SER A 241 26.22 -1.91 17.85
CA SER A 241 26.08 -3.35 18.04
C SER A 241 27.43 -4.07 18.14
N VAL A 242 28.44 -3.69 17.36
CA VAL A 242 29.78 -4.29 17.39
C VAL A 242 30.53 -3.92 18.67
N LEU A 243 30.52 -2.63 19.06
CA LEU A 243 31.20 -2.16 20.26
C LEU A 243 30.58 -2.74 21.54
N PHE A 244 29.28 -2.96 21.56
CA PHE A 244 28.58 -3.51 22.73
C PHE A 244 28.93 -4.98 23.01
N ILE A 245 29.39 -5.74 21.99
CA ILE A 245 29.81 -7.14 22.16
C ILE A 245 31.06 -7.24 23.07
N CYS A 246 31.93 -6.22 23.04
CA CYS A 246 33.17 -6.19 23.82
C CYS A 246 32.97 -5.48 25.16
N PRO A 247 32.96 -6.16 26.32
CA PRO A 247 32.65 -5.55 27.61
C PRO A 247 33.55 -4.36 27.98
N PHE A 248 34.82 -4.41 27.59
CA PHE A 248 35.80 -3.35 27.89
C PHE A 248 35.59 -2.04 27.16
N ILE A 249 34.87 -2.06 26.02
CA ILE A 249 34.65 -0.89 25.18
C ILE A 249 33.15 -0.59 25.01
N SER A 250 32.27 -1.29 25.73
CA SER A 250 30.80 -1.12 25.65
C SER A 250 30.36 0.32 25.96
N SER A 251 31.08 1.05 26.83
CA SER A 251 30.78 2.47 27.11
C SER A 251 30.87 3.37 25.87
N PHE A 252 31.70 3.02 24.90
CA PHE A 252 31.78 3.77 23.63
C PHE A 252 30.62 3.48 22.68
N ALA A 253 29.76 2.50 22.97
CA ALA A 253 28.55 2.22 22.19
C ALA A 253 27.45 3.27 22.42
N TYR A 254 27.39 3.89 23.62
CA TYR A 254 26.34 4.85 23.99
C TYR A 254 26.17 6.03 23.02
N PRO A 255 27.21 6.77 22.61
CA PRO A 255 27.06 7.89 21.69
C PRO A 255 26.52 7.44 20.32
N PHE A 256 26.88 6.25 19.83
CA PHE A 256 26.37 5.70 18.58
C PHE A 256 24.91 5.26 18.73
N GLY A 257 24.54 4.69 19.88
CA GLY A 257 23.13 4.41 20.22
C GLY A 257 22.28 5.68 20.20
N LEU A 258 22.73 6.74 20.87
CA LEU A 258 22.03 8.02 20.92
C LEU A 258 21.80 8.60 19.51
N VAL A 259 22.83 8.61 18.66
CA VAL A 259 22.71 9.07 17.27
C VAL A 259 21.73 8.20 16.49
N SER A 260 21.76 6.87 16.65
CA SER A 260 20.79 5.96 16.02
C SER A 260 19.36 6.27 16.45
N GLY A 261 19.14 6.51 17.75
CA GLY A 261 17.82 6.88 18.30
C GLY A 261 17.31 8.21 17.75
N LEU A 262 18.17 9.22 17.66
CA LEU A 262 17.80 10.52 17.05
C LEU A 262 17.47 10.39 15.57
N CYS A 263 18.24 9.58 14.82
CA CYS A 263 17.94 9.30 13.42
C CYS A 263 16.62 8.54 13.26
N SER A 264 16.35 7.53 14.12
CA SER A 264 15.08 6.81 14.14
C SER A 264 13.90 7.75 14.39
N LYS A 265 13.99 8.62 15.39
CA LYS A 265 12.99 9.63 15.70
C LYS A 265 12.73 10.57 14.51
N ALA A 266 13.80 11.04 13.85
CA ALA A 266 13.68 11.91 12.69
C ALA A 266 12.99 11.21 11.51
N ILE A 267 13.33 9.94 11.23
CA ILE A 267 12.71 9.15 10.17
C ILE A 267 11.23 8.95 10.45
N LEU A 268 10.86 8.47 11.66
CA LEU A 268 9.48 8.24 12.05
C LEU A 268 8.65 9.53 11.96
N TRP A 269 9.19 10.65 12.46
CA TRP A 269 8.52 11.94 12.39
C TRP A 269 8.30 12.41 10.94
N LEU A 270 9.32 12.29 10.07
CA LEU A 270 9.19 12.64 8.67
C LEU A 270 8.12 11.78 7.98
N VAL A 271 8.21 10.47 8.12
CA VAL A 271 7.29 9.54 7.47
C VAL A 271 5.85 9.76 7.95
N SER A 272 5.62 9.89 9.26
CA SER A 272 4.29 10.18 9.82
C SER A 272 3.73 11.54 9.38
N THR A 273 4.57 12.58 9.26
CA THR A 273 4.13 13.90 8.78
C THR A 273 3.71 13.86 7.31
N PHE A 274 4.46 13.12 6.47
CA PHE A 274 4.15 13.04 5.05
C PHE A 274 3.05 12.02 4.72
N SER A 275 2.79 11.04 5.57
CA SER A 275 1.67 10.09 5.41
C SER A 275 0.31 10.77 5.54
N GLN A 276 0.22 11.81 6.38
CA GLN A 276 -1.01 12.57 6.61
C GLN A 276 -1.36 13.56 5.49
N LEU A 277 -0.48 13.74 4.49
CA LEU A 277 -0.78 14.63 3.37
C LEU A 277 -1.86 14.02 2.45
N PRO A 278 -2.86 14.81 2.01
CA PRO A 278 -3.98 14.31 1.19
C PRO A 278 -3.53 13.70 -0.14
N PHE A 279 -2.31 14.01 -0.61
CA PHE A 279 -1.72 13.47 -1.85
C PHE A 279 -0.58 12.49 -1.59
N SER A 280 -0.49 11.92 -0.40
CA SER A 280 0.55 10.94 -0.06
C SER A 280 0.49 9.72 -0.97
N THR A 281 -0.72 9.29 -1.31
CA THR A 281 -0.98 8.11 -2.14
C THR A 281 -2.08 8.41 -3.17
N ILE A 282 -1.84 7.99 -4.42
CA ILE A 282 -2.83 8.03 -5.51
C ILE A 282 -3.22 6.59 -5.81
N LYS A 283 -4.50 6.28 -5.69
CA LYS A 283 -5.05 4.95 -6.00
C LYS A 283 -5.09 4.74 -7.52
N THR A 284 -4.63 3.58 -8.01
CA THR A 284 -4.50 3.28 -9.44
C THR A 284 -5.37 2.10 -9.88
N HIS A 285 -6.46 1.85 -9.16
CA HIS A 285 -7.35 0.72 -9.44
C HIS A 285 -8.10 0.85 -10.79
N SER A 286 -8.30 2.06 -11.31
CA SER A 286 -9.06 2.31 -12.52
C SER A 286 -8.31 1.93 -13.80
N LEU A 287 -9.03 1.38 -14.78
CA LEU A 287 -8.47 0.90 -16.05
C LEU A 287 -7.65 1.95 -16.81
N TYR A 288 -8.02 3.22 -16.73
CA TYR A 288 -7.31 4.29 -17.45
C TYR A 288 -5.84 4.45 -17.02
N TRP A 289 -5.48 4.08 -15.79
CA TRP A 289 -4.08 4.08 -15.34
C TRP A 289 -3.23 3.09 -16.13
N PHE A 290 -3.77 1.89 -16.36
CA PHE A 290 -3.06 0.86 -17.14
C PHE A 290 -2.89 1.27 -18.60
N VAL A 291 -3.94 1.88 -19.20
CA VAL A 291 -3.88 2.42 -20.56
C VAL A 291 -2.83 3.53 -20.65
N TRP A 292 -2.82 4.48 -19.71
CA TRP A 292 -1.84 5.55 -19.66
C TRP A 292 -0.41 5.03 -19.49
N ILE A 293 -0.18 4.08 -18.61
CA ILE A 293 1.13 3.44 -18.41
C ILE A 293 1.57 2.75 -19.70
N GLY A 294 0.70 1.96 -20.33
CA GLY A 294 0.98 1.27 -21.60
C GLY A 294 1.39 2.24 -22.71
N VAL A 295 0.62 3.31 -22.91
CA VAL A 295 0.95 4.35 -23.89
C VAL A 295 2.26 5.05 -23.55
N SER A 296 2.49 5.38 -22.27
CA SER A 296 3.72 6.06 -21.84
C SER A 296 4.97 5.18 -22.07
N VAL A 297 4.87 3.88 -21.80
CA VAL A 297 5.95 2.91 -22.08
C VAL A 297 6.20 2.80 -23.60
N LEU A 298 5.15 2.70 -24.42
CA LEU A 298 5.28 2.66 -25.88
C LEU A 298 5.93 3.93 -26.43
N LEU A 299 5.54 5.11 -25.93
CA LEU A 299 6.19 6.37 -26.26
C LEU A 299 7.66 6.40 -25.82
N ALA A 300 7.98 5.88 -24.63
CA ALA A 300 9.37 5.80 -24.17
C ALA A 300 10.23 4.91 -25.07
N ILE A 301 9.72 3.72 -25.45
CA ILE A 301 10.39 2.81 -26.40
C ILE A 301 10.53 3.47 -27.77
N GLY A 302 9.48 4.09 -28.30
CA GLY A 302 9.52 4.81 -29.57
C GLY A 302 10.61 5.89 -29.61
N GLY A 303 10.85 6.56 -28.48
CA GLY A 303 11.92 7.55 -28.33
C GLY A 303 13.35 7.00 -28.50
N LEU A 304 13.53 5.68 -28.37
CA LEU A 304 14.85 5.04 -28.62
C LEU A 304 15.19 5.00 -30.10
N PHE A 305 14.19 4.95 -30.97
CA PHE A 305 14.36 4.84 -32.43
C PHE A 305 14.39 6.19 -33.15
N VAL A 306 14.05 7.29 -32.47
CA VAL A 306 13.97 8.62 -33.11
C VAL A 306 15.29 9.37 -33.01
N ILE A 307 15.76 9.88 -34.16
CA ILE A 307 17.02 10.64 -34.28
C ILE A 307 16.92 11.97 -33.55
N ASN A 308 15.81 12.70 -33.70
CA ASN A 308 15.62 14.02 -33.08
C ASN A 308 14.88 13.91 -31.73
N ARG A 309 15.59 13.46 -30.70
CA ARG A 309 15.04 13.25 -29.35
C ARG A 309 14.40 14.49 -28.73
N LYS A 310 14.91 15.69 -29.02
CA LYS A 310 14.35 16.93 -28.44
C LYS A 310 12.95 17.24 -28.97
N PHE A 311 12.74 17.03 -30.27
CA PHE A 311 11.43 17.21 -30.89
C PHE A 311 10.45 16.13 -30.45
N TYR A 312 10.92 14.89 -30.39
CA TYR A 312 10.11 13.75 -29.93
C TYR A 312 9.57 13.96 -28.53
N VAL A 313 10.40 14.36 -27.56
CA VAL A 313 9.97 14.62 -26.17
C VAL A 313 8.92 15.74 -26.09
N LYS A 314 9.04 16.78 -26.91
CA LYS A 314 8.06 17.88 -26.98
C LYS A 314 6.66 17.41 -27.44
N ILE A 315 6.57 16.31 -28.15
CA ILE A 315 5.31 15.71 -28.62
C ILE A 315 4.84 14.59 -27.69
N SER A 316 5.73 13.70 -27.30
CA SER A 316 5.39 12.51 -26.49
C SER A 316 4.87 12.86 -25.09
N VAL A 317 5.45 13.90 -24.44
CA VAL A 317 5.03 14.32 -23.12
C VAL A 317 3.60 14.89 -23.12
N PRO A 318 3.23 15.84 -24.00
CA PRO A 318 1.84 16.29 -24.09
C PRO A 318 0.85 15.16 -24.44
N ILE A 319 1.22 14.24 -25.33
CA ILE A 319 0.37 13.09 -25.66
C ILE A 319 0.12 12.22 -24.41
N SER A 320 1.18 11.89 -23.68
CA SER A 320 1.05 11.09 -22.44
C SER A 320 0.14 11.78 -21.41
N ILE A 321 0.32 13.09 -21.19
CA ILE A 321 -0.53 13.87 -20.28
C ILE A 321 -1.98 13.92 -20.79
N SER A 322 -2.19 14.11 -22.09
CA SER A 322 -3.54 14.13 -22.68
C SER A 322 -4.27 12.81 -22.48
N VAL A 323 -3.58 11.68 -22.67
CA VAL A 323 -4.17 10.35 -22.42
C VAL A 323 -4.57 10.18 -20.94
N LEU A 324 -3.75 10.68 -20.01
CA LEU A 324 -4.07 10.63 -18.58
C LEU A 324 -5.31 11.48 -18.26
N VAL A 325 -5.35 12.73 -18.75
CA VAL A 325 -6.46 13.65 -18.48
C VAL A 325 -7.76 13.14 -19.10
N ILE A 326 -7.71 12.70 -20.36
CA ILE A 326 -8.89 12.14 -21.05
C ILE A 326 -9.35 10.88 -20.33
N GLY A 327 -8.44 9.98 -19.97
CA GLY A 327 -8.77 8.75 -19.25
C GLY A 327 -9.41 9.04 -17.89
N ALA A 328 -8.86 9.97 -17.12
CA ALA A 328 -9.41 10.39 -15.84
C ALA A 328 -10.82 11.03 -16.01
N SER A 329 -10.97 11.92 -16.99
CA SER A 329 -12.26 12.56 -17.27
C SER A 329 -13.33 11.55 -17.71
N LEU A 330 -12.96 10.62 -18.57
CA LEU A 330 -13.86 9.53 -18.98
C LEU A 330 -14.22 8.62 -17.81
N ASN A 331 -13.25 8.29 -16.95
CA ASN A 331 -13.52 7.48 -15.76
C ASN A 331 -14.52 8.18 -14.84
N VAL A 332 -14.35 9.48 -14.56
CA VAL A 332 -15.30 10.26 -13.75
C VAL A 332 -16.68 10.25 -14.39
N LEU A 333 -16.78 10.47 -15.71
CA LEU A 333 -18.07 10.46 -16.41
C LEU A 333 -18.75 9.07 -16.41
N LEU A 334 -17.96 8.00 -16.57
CA LEU A 334 -18.48 6.64 -16.60
C LEU A 334 -18.82 6.10 -15.20
N THR A 335 -18.19 6.62 -14.16
CA THR A 335 -18.42 6.18 -12.77
C THR A 335 -19.35 7.12 -11.99
N ALA A 336 -19.64 8.30 -12.50
CA ALA A 336 -20.47 9.32 -11.83
C ALA A 336 -21.85 8.83 -11.40
N ASP A 337 -22.38 7.81 -12.07
CA ASP A 337 -23.74 7.29 -11.88
C ASP A 337 -23.75 5.83 -11.34
N ASN A 338 -22.57 5.25 -11.03
CA ASN A 338 -22.48 3.86 -10.61
C ASN A 338 -22.73 3.71 -9.11
N GLY A 339 -23.88 3.13 -8.75
CA GLY A 339 -24.13 2.55 -7.45
C GLY A 339 -23.94 1.03 -7.55
N GLU A 340 -23.02 0.46 -6.78
CA GLU A 340 -22.75 -0.97 -6.74
C GLU A 340 -22.95 -1.51 -5.32
N MET A 341 -23.73 -2.58 -5.17
CA MET A 341 -23.76 -3.34 -3.93
C MET A 341 -22.82 -4.53 -4.04
N LYS A 342 -21.84 -4.61 -3.15
CA LYS A 342 -20.90 -5.72 -3.12
C LYS A 342 -21.12 -6.57 -1.88
N ILE A 343 -21.35 -7.85 -2.10
CA ILE A 343 -21.60 -8.85 -1.06
C ILE A 343 -20.39 -9.77 -1.01
N TYR A 344 -19.76 -9.85 0.16
CA TYR A 344 -18.49 -10.55 0.33
C TYR A 344 -18.69 -12.00 0.78
N ASN A 345 -17.81 -12.86 0.31
CA ASN A 345 -17.69 -14.21 0.84
C ASN A 345 -16.96 -14.18 2.19
N VAL A 346 -17.71 -14.13 3.29
CA VAL A 346 -17.18 -14.04 4.65
C VAL A 346 -17.37 -15.33 5.46
N GLY A 347 -17.81 -16.39 4.81
CA GLY A 347 -18.09 -17.70 5.41
C GLY A 347 -19.39 -17.68 6.21
N ASN A 348 -19.37 -17.36 7.50
CA ASN A 348 -20.58 -17.34 8.32
C ASN A 348 -21.01 -15.88 8.59
N GLY A 349 -22.21 -15.53 8.13
CA GLY A 349 -22.78 -14.19 8.26
C GLY A 349 -22.83 -13.43 6.94
N VAL A 350 -23.22 -12.16 7.02
CA VAL A 350 -23.36 -11.28 5.87
C VAL A 350 -22.45 -10.07 6.05
N PHE A 351 -21.61 -9.81 5.06
CA PHE A 351 -20.91 -8.54 4.91
C PHE A 351 -21.23 -7.97 3.54
N ALA A 352 -21.89 -6.82 3.53
CA ALA A 352 -22.28 -6.17 2.29
C ALA A 352 -21.97 -4.67 2.37
N THR A 353 -21.51 -4.11 1.25
CA THR A 353 -21.27 -2.67 1.09
C THR A 353 -22.07 -2.13 -0.07
N VAL A 354 -22.54 -0.90 0.05
CA VAL A 354 -23.03 -0.10 -1.06
C VAL A 354 -21.97 0.93 -1.40
N ASN A 355 -21.40 0.79 -2.57
CA ASN A 355 -20.32 1.60 -3.08
C ASN A 355 -20.89 2.62 -4.08
N CYS A 356 -20.84 3.88 -3.71
CA CYS A 356 -21.20 5.01 -4.58
C CYS A 356 -19.90 5.73 -5.03
N PRO A 357 -19.93 6.62 -6.03
CA PRO A 357 -18.72 7.29 -6.52
C PRO A 357 -17.92 8.02 -5.44
N ASP A 358 -18.63 8.68 -4.51
CA ASP A 358 -18.03 9.54 -3.48
C ASP A 358 -18.11 8.96 -2.06
N SER A 359 -18.89 7.91 -1.84
CA SER A 359 -19.14 7.34 -0.51
C SER A 359 -19.23 5.82 -0.52
N CYS A 360 -18.91 5.21 0.61
CA CYS A 360 -19.11 3.80 0.89
C CYS A 360 -19.95 3.66 2.15
N SER A 361 -20.96 2.79 2.08
CA SER A 361 -21.79 2.45 3.23
C SER A 361 -21.79 0.94 3.45
N VAL A 362 -21.61 0.52 4.71
CA VAL A 362 -21.64 -0.89 5.12
C VAL A 362 -23.04 -1.22 5.61
N ILE A 363 -23.69 -2.17 4.95
CA ILE A 363 -25.08 -2.58 5.25
C ILE A 363 -25.14 -3.66 6.32
N SER A 364 -24.10 -4.46 6.44
CA SER A 364 -23.95 -5.49 7.45
C SER A 364 -22.48 -5.85 7.60
N CYS A 365 -22.01 -6.17 8.79
CA CYS A 365 -20.61 -6.34 9.17
C CYS A 365 -20.34 -7.71 9.83
N GLY A 366 -21.04 -8.75 9.37
CA GLY A 366 -20.83 -10.12 9.82
C GLY A 366 -19.71 -10.83 9.09
N GLY A 367 -19.20 -11.91 9.64
CA GLY A 367 -18.24 -12.77 8.98
C GLY A 367 -17.17 -13.38 9.87
N ASN A 368 -16.29 -14.17 9.28
CA ASN A 368 -15.18 -14.80 9.99
C ASN A 368 -13.98 -13.84 10.08
N ARG A 369 -13.24 -13.94 11.19
CA ARG A 369 -12.03 -13.12 11.40
C ARG A 369 -10.95 -13.30 10.31
N ALA A 370 -10.90 -14.48 9.68
CA ALA A 370 -9.97 -14.76 8.60
C ALA A 370 -10.27 -13.96 7.31
N SER A 371 -11.53 -13.61 7.04
CA SER A 371 -11.94 -12.81 5.89
C SER A 371 -11.87 -11.29 6.14
N ALA A 372 -11.65 -10.88 7.38
CA ALA A 372 -11.63 -9.48 7.77
C ALA A 372 -10.55 -8.67 7.04
N ASP A 373 -9.35 -9.24 6.90
CA ASP A 373 -8.24 -8.57 6.23
C ASP A 373 -8.51 -8.39 4.73
N ASP A 374 -9.10 -9.39 4.06
CA ASP A 374 -9.42 -9.33 2.64
C ASP A 374 -10.53 -8.31 2.36
N VAL A 375 -11.60 -8.32 3.18
CA VAL A 375 -12.71 -7.36 3.06
C VAL A 375 -12.25 -5.93 3.31
N THR A 376 -11.51 -5.72 4.40
CA THR A 376 -11.03 -4.36 4.73
C THR A 376 -9.97 -3.87 3.75
N ALA A 377 -9.13 -4.75 3.18
CA ALA A 377 -8.21 -4.39 2.11
C ALA A 377 -8.97 -3.91 0.86
N ASP A 378 -9.98 -4.65 0.44
CA ASP A 378 -10.79 -4.31 -0.74
C ASP A 378 -11.55 -2.96 -0.57
N ILE A 379 -12.12 -2.71 0.61
CA ILE A 379 -12.77 -1.42 0.91
C ILE A 379 -11.72 -0.29 0.96
N SER A 380 -10.61 -0.49 1.65
CA SER A 380 -9.55 0.52 1.80
C SER A 380 -8.83 0.85 0.48
N GLU A 381 -8.89 -0.05 -0.51
CA GLU A 381 -8.40 0.25 -1.86
C GLU A 381 -9.19 1.37 -2.53
N ARG A 382 -10.49 1.51 -2.22
CA ARG A 382 -11.38 2.47 -2.86
C ARG A 382 -11.73 3.68 -1.98
N TYR A 383 -11.97 3.43 -0.69
CA TYR A 383 -12.50 4.42 0.26
C TYR A 383 -11.59 4.56 1.48
N SER A 384 -11.47 5.77 1.99
CA SER A 384 -10.75 6.08 3.24
C SER A 384 -11.67 6.10 4.44
N ASP A 385 -12.92 6.49 4.20
CA ASP A 385 -13.98 6.69 5.17
C ASP A 385 -15.24 5.92 4.76
N ILE A 386 -16.05 5.58 5.75
CA ILE A 386 -17.34 4.94 5.58
C ILE A 386 -18.40 5.92 6.09
N GLU A 387 -19.37 6.27 5.24
CA GLU A 387 -20.40 7.25 5.56
C GLU A 387 -21.43 6.70 6.53
N TYR A 388 -21.94 5.49 6.27
CA TYR A 388 -22.86 4.78 7.14
C TYR A 388 -22.37 3.36 7.39
N MET A 389 -22.44 2.93 8.63
CA MET A 389 -22.28 1.54 9.03
C MET A 389 -23.57 1.09 9.71
N ILE A 390 -24.30 0.20 9.08
CA ILE A 390 -25.61 -0.26 9.51
C ILE A 390 -25.45 -1.67 10.05
N ILE A 391 -25.91 -1.88 11.28
CA ILE A 391 -25.89 -3.19 11.94
C ILE A 391 -27.34 -3.59 12.22
N PRO A 392 -27.91 -4.49 11.40
CA PRO A 392 -29.32 -4.84 11.47
C PRO A 392 -29.70 -5.65 12.72
N ASN A 393 -28.74 -6.32 13.34
CA ASN A 393 -28.90 -7.05 14.59
C ASN A 393 -27.53 -7.24 15.25
N GLN A 394 -27.48 -7.26 16.58
CA GLN A 394 -26.24 -7.52 17.34
C GLN A 394 -25.79 -8.98 17.36
N ASN A 395 -26.41 -9.85 16.59
CA ASN A 395 -25.97 -11.21 16.41
C ASN A 395 -24.59 -11.26 15.74
N ASN A 396 -23.73 -12.20 16.13
CA ASN A 396 -22.40 -12.40 15.55
C ASN A 396 -22.39 -12.56 14.02
N LYS A 397 -23.51 -12.93 13.40
CA LYS A 397 -23.66 -13.01 11.94
C LYS A 397 -23.61 -11.65 11.25
N TYR A 398 -23.88 -10.56 11.96
CA TYR A 398 -24.02 -9.21 11.40
C TYR A 398 -23.09 -8.17 12.02
N SER A 399 -22.45 -8.50 13.16
CA SER A 399 -21.62 -7.57 13.94
C SER A 399 -20.22 -8.08 14.27
N SER A 400 -19.85 -9.31 13.87
CA SER A 400 -18.58 -9.93 14.28
C SER A 400 -17.33 -9.17 13.80
N LEU A 401 -17.42 -8.44 12.69
CA LEU A 401 -16.33 -7.62 12.12
C LEU A 401 -16.45 -6.13 12.46
N GLU A 402 -17.43 -5.72 13.25
CA GLU A 402 -17.65 -4.32 13.64
C GLU A 402 -16.38 -3.68 14.21
N ARG A 403 -15.76 -4.30 15.21
CA ARG A 403 -14.54 -3.79 15.84
C ARG A 403 -13.39 -3.62 14.84
N PHE A 404 -13.33 -4.51 13.87
CA PHE A 404 -12.29 -4.48 12.85
C PHE A 404 -12.49 -3.33 11.86
N ALA A 405 -13.73 -3.10 11.46
CA ALA A 405 -14.08 -1.98 10.60
C ALA A 405 -13.86 -0.63 11.31
N VAL A 406 -14.30 -0.50 12.57
CA VAL A 406 -14.13 0.73 13.38
C VAL A 406 -12.65 1.06 13.61
N THR A 407 -11.76 0.06 13.74
CA THR A 407 -10.32 0.34 13.94
C THR A 407 -9.58 0.70 12.66
N LYS A 408 -10.15 0.39 11.49
CA LYS A 408 -9.47 0.55 10.19
C LYS A 408 -9.98 1.70 9.34
N PHE A 409 -11.22 2.14 9.56
CA PHE A 409 -11.86 3.20 8.77
C PHE A 409 -12.34 4.34 9.67
N ASP A 410 -12.29 5.54 9.13
CA ASP A 410 -13.00 6.67 9.70
C ASP A 410 -14.50 6.50 9.43
N LEU A 411 -15.31 6.35 10.48
CA LEU A 411 -16.74 6.14 10.40
C LEU A 411 -17.47 7.43 10.74
N ASN A 412 -18.31 7.92 9.82
CA ASN A 412 -19.08 9.12 10.06
C ASN A 412 -20.34 8.83 10.92
N ASN A 413 -21.08 7.79 10.56
CA ASN A 413 -22.31 7.42 11.26
C ASN A 413 -22.39 5.90 11.47
N ILE A 414 -22.74 5.48 12.68
CA ILE A 414 -22.98 4.08 13.02
C ILE A 414 -24.44 3.95 13.46
N LEU A 415 -25.21 3.15 12.73
CA LEU A 415 -26.61 2.85 13.00
C LEU A 415 -26.76 1.42 13.48
N VAL A 416 -27.21 1.23 14.71
CA VAL A 416 -27.37 -0.09 15.30
C VAL A 416 -28.82 -0.30 15.72
N TYR A 417 -29.40 -1.38 15.25
CA TYR A 417 -30.71 -1.82 15.73
C TYR A 417 -30.54 -2.67 16.96
N ASP A 418 -31.14 -2.26 18.07
CA ASP A 418 -31.05 -2.93 19.38
C ASP A 418 -32.35 -2.80 20.16
N ASN A 419 -32.81 -3.92 20.71
CA ASN A 419 -33.92 -3.95 21.64
C ASN A 419 -33.49 -4.00 23.12
N ASP A 420 -32.23 -4.29 23.39
CA ASP A 420 -31.72 -4.45 24.75
C ASP A 420 -30.84 -3.28 25.17
N ILE A 421 -31.38 -2.38 25.96
CA ILE A 421 -30.71 -1.17 26.48
C ILE A 421 -29.45 -1.52 27.31
N GLU A 422 -29.35 -2.70 27.88
CA GLU A 422 -28.19 -3.12 28.71
C GLU A 422 -26.90 -3.33 27.89
N LYS A 423 -26.97 -3.59 26.58
CA LYS A 423 -25.80 -3.76 25.72
C LYS A 423 -25.14 -2.44 25.26
N GLN A 424 -25.73 -1.28 25.52
CA GLN A 424 -25.17 0.03 25.22
C GLN A 424 -23.76 0.26 25.82
N ASN A 425 -23.44 -0.42 26.93
CA ASN A 425 -22.18 -0.19 27.65
C ASN A 425 -20.93 -0.76 26.96
N LEU A 426 -21.06 -1.69 26.03
CA LEU A 426 -19.92 -2.30 25.33
C LEU A 426 -19.39 -1.44 24.18
N LEU A 427 -20.19 -0.53 23.68
CA LEU A 427 -19.88 0.27 22.50
C LEU A 427 -19.61 1.77 22.81
N ASN A 428 -19.82 2.21 24.02
CA ASN A 428 -19.37 3.53 24.53
C ASN A 428 -17.84 3.66 24.63
N ALA A 429 -17.09 2.59 24.27
CA ALA A 429 -15.63 2.62 24.21
C ALA A 429 -15.03 3.28 22.96
N PHE A 430 -15.88 3.66 22.01
CA PHE A 430 -15.44 4.31 20.77
C PHE A 430 -15.83 5.79 20.81
N ASP A 431 -15.00 6.59 21.49
CA ASP A 431 -15.12 8.05 21.53
C ASP A 431 -14.90 8.64 20.13
N GLY A 432 -15.88 9.38 19.63
CA GLY A 432 -15.72 10.30 18.51
C GLY A 432 -16.69 10.15 17.34
N ASN A 433 -17.34 9.00 17.15
CA ASN A 433 -18.27 8.79 16.03
C ASN A 433 -19.72 8.97 16.48
N SER A 434 -20.56 9.59 15.64
CA SER A 434 -21.98 9.74 15.95
C SER A 434 -22.68 8.39 15.82
N ARG A 435 -22.78 7.68 16.95
CA ARG A 435 -23.52 6.45 17.02
C ARG A 435 -24.98 6.70 17.37
N GLN A 436 -25.89 6.21 16.58
CA GLN A 436 -27.31 6.22 16.83
C GLN A 436 -27.82 4.80 17.00
N THR A 437 -28.38 4.52 18.18
CA THR A 437 -29.07 3.26 18.44
C THR A 437 -30.57 3.53 18.34
N PHE A 438 -31.28 2.71 17.59
CA PHE A 438 -32.72 2.82 17.45
C PHE A 438 -33.36 1.43 17.60
N GLY A 439 -34.58 1.43 18.10
CA GLY A 439 -35.39 0.23 18.32
C GLY A 439 -36.86 0.51 18.09
N GLY A 440 -37.68 -0.54 18.13
CA GLY A 440 -39.12 -0.45 17.87
C GLY A 440 -39.48 -0.25 16.39
N ASN A 441 -40.74 0.05 16.12
CA ASN A 441 -41.24 0.21 14.76
C ASN A 441 -40.85 1.59 14.21
N ASN A 442 -39.82 1.63 13.39
CA ASN A 442 -39.30 2.84 12.75
C ASN A 442 -39.13 2.65 11.24
N HIS A 443 -39.37 3.73 10.50
CA HIS A 443 -39.13 3.77 9.07
C HIS A 443 -38.45 5.10 8.71
N PHE A 444 -37.27 5.01 8.09
CA PHE A 444 -36.54 6.18 7.62
C PHE A 444 -35.73 5.84 6.36
N THR A 445 -35.38 6.87 5.61
CA THR A 445 -34.63 6.74 4.36
C THR A 445 -33.26 7.39 4.51
N LEU A 446 -32.21 6.66 4.17
CA LEU A 446 -30.85 7.15 4.06
C LEU A 446 -30.53 7.43 2.59
N ASN A 447 -30.09 8.63 2.29
CA ASN A 447 -29.58 8.96 0.97
C ASN A 447 -28.09 8.59 0.92
N LEU A 448 -27.75 7.47 0.28
CA LEU A 448 -26.37 6.99 0.13
C LEU A 448 -25.65 7.71 -1.01
N SER A 449 -26.41 8.19 -2.00
CA SER A 449 -25.97 9.09 -3.08
C SER A 449 -27.17 9.76 -3.73
N ASP A 450 -26.92 10.61 -4.74
CA ASP A 450 -28.00 11.23 -5.55
C ASP A 450 -28.89 10.20 -6.24
N THR A 451 -28.42 8.99 -6.42
CA THR A 451 -29.09 7.93 -7.20
C THR A 451 -29.40 6.66 -6.41
N VAL A 452 -28.87 6.51 -5.22
CA VAL A 452 -29.05 5.31 -4.38
C VAL A 452 -29.57 5.72 -3.01
N THR A 453 -30.66 5.09 -2.61
CA THR A 453 -31.28 5.27 -1.29
C THR A 453 -31.43 3.94 -0.58
N ASP A 454 -31.30 3.94 0.75
CA ASP A 454 -31.61 2.80 1.60
C ASP A 454 -32.81 3.14 2.49
N GLU A 455 -33.94 2.48 2.26
CA GLU A 455 -35.12 2.59 3.11
C GLU A 455 -35.02 1.53 4.22
N VAL A 456 -34.74 2.00 5.42
CA VAL A 456 -34.62 1.15 6.61
C VAL A 456 -36.00 1.00 7.25
N ILE A 457 -36.45 -0.25 7.40
CA ILE A 457 -37.77 -0.60 7.88
C ILE A 457 -37.62 -1.50 9.10
N CYS A 458 -37.99 -1.01 10.26
CA CYS A 458 -37.95 -1.77 11.51
C CYS A 458 -39.37 -2.12 11.94
N VAL A 459 -39.69 -3.41 12.00
CA VAL A 459 -40.98 -3.94 12.40
C VAL A 459 -40.75 -5.21 13.25
N ASP A 460 -41.42 -5.30 14.39
CA ASP A 460 -41.45 -6.46 15.29
C ASP A 460 -40.04 -7.08 15.54
N ASN A 461 -39.11 -6.26 16.03
CA ASN A 461 -37.74 -6.65 16.33
C ASN A 461 -36.86 -7.03 15.13
N THR A 462 -37.30 -6.77 13.93
CA THR A 462 -36.57 -7.08 12.71
C THR A 462 -36.33 -5.82 11.91
N MET A 463 -35.11 -5.65 11.43
CA MET A 463 -34.70 -4.54 10.57
C MET A 463 -34.51 -5.04 9.14
N PHE A 464 -35.37 -4.60 8.25
CA PHE A 464 -35.25 -4.81 6.82
C PHE A 464 -34.58 -3.59 6.18
N GLN A 465 -33.78 -3.81 5.15
CA GLN A 465 -33.17 -2.74 4.37
C GLN A 465 -33.57 -2.90 2.90
N PHE A 466 -34.20 -1.87 2.36
CA PHE A 466 -34.61 -1.83 0.97
C PHE A 466 -33.78 -0.80 0.21
N ILE A 467 -32.75 -1.31 -0.48
CA ILE A 467 -31.79 -0.51 -1.21
C ILE A 467 -32.34 -0.30 -2.61
N LYS A 468 -32.54 0.96 -2.97
CA LYS A 468 -33.11 1.36 -4.26
C LYS A 468 -32.09 2.15 -5.06
N GLY A 469 -31.69 1.60 -6.20
CA GLY A 469 -30.96 2.29 -7.26
C GLY A 469 -31.89 2.78 -8.36
N LYS A 470 -31.33 3.28 -9.47
CA LYS A 470 -32.12 3.73 -10.64
C LYS A 470 -32.90 2.59 -11.31
N ASN A 471 -32.22 1.44 -11.49
CA ASN A 471 -32.74 0.34 -12.32
C ASN A 471 -32.94 -0.95 -11.53
N MET A 472 -32.45 -1.03 -10.29
CA MET A 472 -32.50 -2.25 -9.49
C MET A 472 -32.80 -1.95 -8.04
N THR A 473 -33.58 -2.85 -7.44
CA THR A 473 -33.93 -2.83 -6.02
C THR A 473 -33.43 -4.09 -5.34
N VAL A 474 -32.82 -3.94 -4.17
CA VAL A 474 -32.31 -5.06 -3.36
C VAL A 474 -32.94 -5.01 -1.98
N LEU A 475 -33.59 -6.09 -1.58
CA LEU A 475 -34.09 -6.25 -0.22
C LEU A 475 -33.13 -7.14 0.58
N PHE A 476 -32.61 -6.63 1.68
CA PHE A 476 -31.87 -7.43 2.66
C PHE A 476 -32.79 -7.86 3.79
N VAL A 477 -32.84 -9.17 4.02
CA VAL A 477 -33.65 -9.82 5.05
C VAL A 477 -32.73 -10.52 6.02
N PRO A 478 -32.67 -10.12 7.31
CA PRO A 478 -31.85 -10.78 8.31
C PRO A 478 -32.42 -12.14 8.73
N THR A 479 -31.59 -12.94 9.44
CA THR A 479 -31.98 -14.23 10.04
C THR A 479 -33.20 -14.07 10.94
N ASP A 480 -34.05 -15.08 10.94
CA ASP A 480 -35.25 -15.20 11.81
C ASP A 480 -36.31 -14.09 11.57
N ALA A 481 -36.30 -13.50 10.39
CA ALA A 481 -37.31 -12.53 9.98
C ALA A 481 -38.61 -13.21 9.55
N ASP A 482 -39.73 -12.64 9.97
CA ASP A 482 -41.06 -13.01 9.46
C ASP A 482 -41.49 -11.99 8.40
N LEU A 483 -41.65 -12.46 7.18
CA LEU A 483 -42.03 -11.62 6.02
C LEU A 483 -43.49 -11.18 6.04
N SER A 484 -44.32 -11.74 6.90
CA SER A 484 -45.72 -11.27 7.08
C SER A 484 -45.75 -9.82 7.58
N ASN A 485 -44.73 -9.43 8.36
CA ASN A 485 -44.60 -8.10 8.95
C ASN A 485 -44.10 -7.04 7.95
N LEU A 486 -43.55 -7.49 6.80
CA LEU A 486 -43.07 -6.55 5.77
C LEU A 486 -44.24 -5.95 4.99
N PRO A 487 -44.34 -4.60 4.84
CA PRO A 487 -45.36 -3.96 4.05
C PRO A 487 -45.37 -4.45 2.59
N GLU A 488 -46.54 -4.60 1.99
CA GLU A 488 -46.71 -5.13 0.62
C GLU A 488 -45.89 -4.39 -0.44
N LYS A 489 -45.65 -3.09 -0.26
CA LYS A 489 -44.83 -2.27 -1.15
C LYS A 489 -43.42 -2.82 -1.38
N TYR A 490 -42.87 -3.55 -0.42
CA TYR A 490 -41.48 -4.02 -0.44
C TYR A 490 -41.33 -5.53 -0.76
N ARG A 491 -42.44 -6.21 -1.05
CA ARG A 491 -42.47 -7.66 -1.29
C ARG A 491 -42.06 -8.08 -2.71
N ASN A 492 -41.82 -7.12 -3.61
CA ASN A 492 -41.42 -7.37 -5.00
C ASN A 492 -40.08 -6.71 -5.34
N PRO A 493 -38.96 -7.07 -4.65
CA PRO A 493 -37.62 -6.60 -5.01
C PRO A 493 -37.10 -7.33 -6.26
N ASP A 494 -36.23 -6.69 -7.05
CA ASP A 494 -35.53 -7.36 -8.14
C ASP A 494 -34.55 -8.41 -7.62
N CYS A 495 -33.90 -8.12 -6.51
CA CYS A 495 -32.94 -8.99 -5.86
C CYS A 495 -33.20 -9.11 -4.37
N LEU A 496 -33.08 -10.32 -3.84
CA LEU A 496 -33.24 -10.62 -2.42
C LEU A 496 -31.93 -11.14 -1.83
N LEU A 497 -31.43 -10.51 -0.78
CA LEU A 497 -30.25 -10.94 -0.04
C LEU A 497 -30.68 -11.58 1.28
N ILE A 498 -30.32 -12.86 1.47
CA ILE A 498 -30.62 -13.66 2.65
C ILE A 498 -29.42 -14.49 3.10
N ASP A 499 -29.38 -14.86 4.36
CA ASP A 499 -28.43 -15.85 4.92
C ASP A 499 -29.13 -17.11 5.44
N THR A 500 -30.43 -17.02 5.68
CA THR A 500 -31.32 -18.14 6.05
C THR A 500 -32.66 -17.95 5.32
N VAL A 501 -33.42 -19.02 5.15
CA VAL A 501 -34.77 -18.92 4.61
C VAL A 501 -35.69 -18.31 5.67
N PRO A 502 -36.27 -17.13 5.41
CA PRO A 502 -37.17 -16.48 6.36
C PRO A 502 -38.50 -17.18 6.48
N GLU A 503 -39.28 -16.87 7.54
CA GLU A 503 -40.64 -17.33 7.67
C GLU A 503 -41.55 -16.65 6.63
N ASN A 504 -42.60 -17.35 6.18
CA ASN A 504 -43.55 -16.88 5.18
C ASN A 504 -42.86 -16.41 3.86
N PHE A 505 -41.88 -17.18 3.41
CA PHE A 505 -41.03 -16.85 2.24
C PHE A 505 -41.83 -16.76 0.92
N ASP A 506 -42.96 -17.43 0.82
CA ASP A 506 -43.91 -17.40 -0.29
C ASP A 506 -44.59 -16.04 -0.52
N LEU A 507 -44.50 -15.12 0.45
CA LEU A 507 -45.01 -13.76 0.32
C LEU A 507 -44.15 -12.84 -0.55
N ILE A 508 -42.91 -13.24 -0.89
CA ILE A 508 -42.01 -12.44 -1.73
C ILE A 508 -41.92 -13.02 -3.14
N SER A 509 -41.91 -12.13 -4.11
CA SER A 509 -41.61 -12.45 -5.50
C SER A 509 -40.38 -11.68 -5.95
N CYS A 510 -39.32 -12.35 -6.36
CA CYS A 510 -38.08 -11.72 -6.83
C CYS A 510 -37.47 -12.48 -8.01
N ASN A 511 -36.70 -11.75 -8.84
CA ASN A 511 -36.03 -12.35 -9.99
C ASN A 511 -34.76 -13.11 -9.60
N THR A 512 -34.04 -12.64 -8.55
CA THR A 512 -32.77 -13.20 -8.13
C THR A 512 -32.70 -13.29 -6.62
N VAL A 513 -32.26 -14.44 -6.10
CA VAL A 513 -31.93 -14.59 -4.69
C VAL A 513 -30.42 -14.76 -4.54
N ILE A 514 -29.82 -13.93 -3.69
CA ILE A 514 -28.43 -14.04 -3.27
C ILE A 514 -28.39 -14.62 -1.87
N PHE A 515 -27.80 -15.79 -1.75
CA PHE A 515 -27.61 -16.46 -0.46
C PHE A 515 -26.21 -16.18 0.05
N SER A 516 -26.09 -15.51 1.19
CA SER A 516 -24.82 -15.25 1.85
C SER A 516 -24.61 -16.24 2.99
N GLY A 517 -23.60 -17.11 2.89
CA GLY A 517 -23.30 -18.10 3.92
C GLY A 517 -22.49 -19.29 3.43
N LEU A 518 -22.37 -20.30 4.31
CA LEU A 518 -21.59 -21.50 4.03
C LEU A 518 -22.26 -22.37 2.95
N GLU A 519 -21.47 -23.00 2.09
CA GLU A 519 -21.93 -23.90 1.02
C GLU A 519 -22.86 -25.02 1.52
N LYS A 520 -22.61 -25.54 2.73
CA LYS A 520 -23.43 -26.57 3.34
C LYS A 520 -24.85 -26.05 3.67
N GLN A 521 -24.98 -24.81 4.11
CA GLN A 521 -26.28 -24.18 4.40
C GLN A 521 -27.01 -23.85 3.10
N PHE A 522 -26.29 -23.37 2.09
CA PHE A 522 -26.83 -23.13 0.77
C PHE A 522 -27.44 -24.40 0.16
N LYS A 523 -26.67 -25.50 0.13
CA LYS A 523 -27.16 -26.79 -0.39
C LYS A 523 -28.40 -27.32 0.32
N LYS A 524 -28.48 -27.10 1.65
CA LYS A 524 -29.63 -27.52 2.45
C LYS A 524 -30.92 -26.77 2.09
N ASN A 525 -30.80 -25.49 1.75
CA ASN A 525 -31.95 -24.59 1.52
C ASN A 525 -32.24 -24.37 0.02
N TYR A 526 -31.43 -24.95 -0.88
CA TYR A 526 -31.46 -24.67 -2.31
C TYR A 526 -32.83 -24.94 -2.94
N ASP A 527 -33.47 -26.07 -2.62
CA ASP A 527 -34.75 -26.44 -3.22
C ASP A 527 -35.87 -25.46 -2.83
N SER A 528 -35.94 -25.06 -1.56
CA SER A 528 -36.91 -24.09 -1.07
C SER A 528 -36.71 -22.69 -1.69
N ILE A 529 -35.46 -22.29 -1.94
CA ILE A 529 -35.14 -20.99 -2.54
C ILE A 529 -35.49 -21.00 -4.04
N LYS A 530 -35.25 -22.13 -4.71
CA LYS A 530 -35.50 -22.26 -6.14
C LYS A 530 -36.99 -22.26 -6.52
N GLU A 531 -37.87 -22.59 -5.60
CA GLU A 531 -39.33 -22.52 -5.82
C GLU A 531 -39.83 -21.08 -6.00
N ILE A 532 -39.10 -20.09 -5.44
CA ILE A 532 -39.54 -18.68 -5.40
C ILE A 532 -38.81 -17.84 -6.46
N SER A 533 -37.56 -18.18 -6.79
CA SER A 533 -36.79 -17.38 -7.75
C SER A 533 -36.16 -18.25 -8.84
N PRO A 534 -36.24 -17.79 -10.11
CA PRO A 534 -35.61 -18.50 -11.23
C PRO A 534 -34.07 -18.48 -11.14
N THR A 535 -33.48 -17.47 -10.51
CA THR A 535 -32.03 -17.31 -10.40
C THR A 535 -31.58 -17.31 -8.94
N VAL A 536 -30.73 -18.26 -8.57
CA VAL A 536 -30.16 -18.37 -7.21
C VAL A 536 -28.64 -18.32 -7.30
N ILE A 537 -28.02 -17.41 -6.57
CA ILE A 537 -26.58 -17.21 -6.52
C ILE A 537 -26.09 -17.31 -5.07
N SER A 538 -24.95 -17.95 -4.84
CA SER A 538 -24.34 -18.04 -3.49
C SER A 538 -23.02 -17.31 -3.43
N THR A 539 -22.73 -16.68 -2.28
CA THR A 539 -21.44 -16.07 -2.00
C THR A 539 -20.38 -17.08 -1.55
N SER A 540 -20.74 -18.36 -1.38
CA SER A 540 -19.82 -19.38 -0.83
C SER A 540 -18.55 -19.60 -1.67
N GLU A 541 -18.58 -19.30 -2.96
CA GLU A 541 -17.45 -19.47 -3.87
C GLU A 541 -16.73 -18.16 -4.24
N ARG A 542 -17.45 -17.04 -4.25
CA ARG A 542 -16.92 -15.72 -4.67
C ARG A 542 -17.74 -14.57 -4.13
N ASN A 543 -17.12 -13.38 -4.13
CA ASN A 543 -17.85 -12.13 -3.90
C ASN A 543 -18.82 -11.87 -5.06
N ILE A 544 -20.00 -11.30 -4.73
CA ILE A 544 -21.03 -10.97 -5.71
C ILE A 544 -21.14 -9.45 -5.78
N THR A 545 -21.18 -8.89 -6.97
CA THR A 545 -21.42 -7.46 -7.19
C THR A 545 -22.74 -7.30 -7.95
N VAL A 546 -23.62 -6.46 -7.41
CA VAL A 546 -24.92 -6.09 -7.97
C VAL A 546 -24.83 -4.63 -8.39
N ASN A 547 -25.05 -4.34 -9.67
CA ASN A 547 -25.07 -2.97 -10.16
C ASN A 547 -26.47 -2.38 -9.95
N LEU A 548 -26.57 -1.33 -9.14
CA LEU A 548 -27.85 -0.72 -8.76
C LEU A 548 -28.36 0.29 -9.81
N ASN A 549 -27.48 0.86 -10.61
CA ASN A 549 -27.77 1.96 -11.54
C ASN A 549 -27.61 1.60 -13.02
N GLY A 550 -26.87 0.55 -13.34
CA GLY A 550 -26.64 0.08 -14.71
C GLY A 550 -27.40 -1.21 -15.00
N GLY A 551 -28.00 -1.31 -16.18
CA GLY A 551 -28.55 -2.55 -16.70
C GLY A 551 -27.48 -3.49 -17.25
#